data_698003a451e04f0d1ef43d410226e2c0
#
_entry.id   698003a451e04f0d1ef43d410226e2c0
#
_cell.length_a   1.000
_cell.length_b   1.000
_cell.length_c   1.000
_cell.angle_alpha   90.00
_cell.angle_beta   90.00
_cell.angle_gamma   90.00
#
_symmetry.space_group_name_H-M   'P 1'
#
loop_
_entity.id
_entity.type
_entity.pdbx_description
1 polymer ?
#
loop_
_entity_poly.entity_id
_entity_poly.type
_entity_poly.pdbx_seq_one_letter_code
_entity_poly.pdbx_strand_id
1 'polypeptide(L)'
;HQNNQAANDITVEKLVAYGRTPHHSIFSINGAEDREIVQWSMEVTGIADYREREVMSLSGGQRQRVWIAMALAQKTEVLFLDEPTTYLDIRYQIELLELVRKLNLDYGITIIMVLHDMNHAVYYSDEVIGLKNGKVLLQGEPEDVITPDSIEEVYGIRLGVERVNGHKIVMTVR
;
A
#
# COMPACT_ATOMS: atom_id res chain seq x y z
N HIS A 1 30.26 22.45 5.23
CA HIS A 1 29.19 21.62 5.75
C HIS A 1 27.87 22.36 5.61
N GLN A 2 27.21 22.22 4.46
CA GLN A 2 25.80 22.61 4.32
C GLN A 2 24.96 21.47 4.87
N ASN A 3 24.48 21.60 6.09
CA ASN A 3 23.42 20.79 6.64
C ASN A 3 22.15 21.07 5.81
N ASN A 4 21.71 20.09 5.01
CA ASN A 4 20.37 20.05 4.44
C ASN A 4 19.35 19.82 5.58
N GLN A 5 19.15 20.79 6.45
CA GLN A 5 18.11 20.76 7.49
C GLN A 5 16.71 20.96 6.91
N ALA A 6 16.59 21.48 5.70
CA ALA A 6 15.31 21.82 5.07
C ALA A 6 14.43 20.60 4.69
N ALA A 7 14.99 19.38 4.64
CA ALA A 7 14.21 18.17 4.33
C ALA A 7 13.77 17.40 5.59
N ASN A 8 14.31 17.72 6.77
CA ASN A 8 14.04 16.99 8.01
C ASN A 8 12.84 17.53 8.81
N ASP A 9 12.36 18.75 8.52
CA ASP A 9 11.36 19.44 9.35
C ASP A 9 9.93 19.42 8.75
N ILE A 10 9.64 18.49 7.82
CA ILE A 10 8.31 18.42 7.24
C ILE A 10 7.33 17.69 8.18
N THR A 11 6.21 18.34 8.52
CA THR A 11 5.17 17.71 9.32
C THR A 11 4.31 16.77 8.48
N VAL A 12 3.63 15.83 9.14
CA VAL A 12 2.71 14.88 8.51
C VAL A 12 1.67 15.61 7.66
N GLU A 13 0.99 16.62 8.21
CA GLU A 13 -0.02 17.39 7.49
C GLU A 13 0.53 18.05 6.23
N LYS A 14 1.72 18.66 6.32
CA LYS A 14 2.36 19.29 5.16
C LYS A 14 2.70 18.28 4.07
N LEU A 15 3.22 17.09 4.45
CA LEU A 15 3.53 16.06 3.47
C LEU A 15 2.26 15.51 2.80
N VAL A 16 1.20 15.25 3.56
CA VAL A 16 -0.09 14.81 3.00
C VAL A 16 -0.66 15.87 2.06
N ALA A 17 -0.55 17.17 2.43
CA ALA A 17 -1.02 18.26 1.60
C ALA A 17 -0.30 18.37 0.24
N TYR A 18 0.93 17.85 0.10
CA TYR A 18 1.60 17.76 -1.21
C TYR A 18 0.84 16.88 -2.20
N GLY A 19 0.04 15.92 -1.73
CA GLY A 19 -0.88 15.16 -2.59
C GLY A 19 -1.87 16.03 -3.35
N ARG A 20 -2.17 17.25 -2.87
CA ARG A 20 -3.07 18.19 -3.55
C ARG A 20 -2.40 19.04 -4.64
N THR A 21 -1.06 19.00 -4.71
CA THR A 21 -0.29 19.82 -5.69
C THR A 21 -0.75 19.65 -7.15
N PRO A 22 -1.09 18.46 -7.67
CA PRO A 22 -1.55 18.27 -9.03
C PRO A 22 -2.87 18.99 -9.36
N HIS A 23 -3.66 19.34 -8.35
CA HIS A 23 -4.98 19.95 -8.51
C HIS A 23 -4.95 21.49 -8.47
N HIS A 24 -3.76 22.09 -8.25
CA HIS A 24 -3.62 23.53 -8.11
C HIS A 24 -2.87 24.15 -9.28
N SER A 25 -3.35 25.31 -9.74
CA SER A 25 -2.49 26.26 -10.44
C SER A 25 -1.53 26.92 -9.42
N ILE A 26 -0.38 27.40 -9.89
CA ILE A 26 0.73 27.94 -9.10
C ILE A 26 0.30 28.99 -8.02
N PHE A 27 -0.96 29.42 -8.02
CA PHE A 27 -1.49 30.52 -7.18
C PHE A 27 -2.61 30.16 -6.21
N SER A 28 -3.05 28.89 -6.10
CA SER A 28 -4.21 28.52 -5.26
C SER A 28 -3.99 27.28 -4.39
N ILE A 29 -3.02 27.31 -3.50
CA ILE A 29 -2.86 26.27 -2.46
C ILE A 29 -3.64 26.73 -1.23
N ASN A 30 -4.60 25.90 -0.71
CA ASN A 30 -5.36 26.02 0.53
C ASN A 30 -6.85 26.41 0.41
N GLY A 31 -7.58 25.83 -0.52
CA GLY A 31 -9.04 25.86 -0.47
C GLY A 31 -9.59 25.10 0.76
N ALA A 32 -10.83 25.40 1.18
CA ALA A 32 -11.49 24.63 2.24
C ALA A 32 -11.60 23.15 1.87
N GLU A 33 -11.89 22.85 0.61
CA GLU A 33 -11.94 21.50 0.08
C GLU A 33 -10.64 20.71 0.25
N ASP A 34 -9.48 21.33 0.00
CA ASP A 34 -8.18 20.65 0.17
C ASP A 34 -7.92 20.28 1.62
N ARG A 35 -8.25 21.19 2.55
CA ARG A 35 -8.13 20.89 3.98
C ARG A 35 -9.00 19.72 4.40
N GLU A 36 -10.21 19.63 3.88
CA GLU A 36 -11.13 18.50 4.14
C GLU A 36 -10.57 17.19 3.59
N ILE A 37 -10.00 17.21 2.36
CA ILE A 37 -9.40 16.03 1.74
C ILE A 37 -8.16 15.58 2.52
N VAL A 38 -7.29 16.49 2.89
CA VAL A 38 -6.09 16.21 3.69
C VAL A 38 -6.47 15.64 5.06
N GLN A 39 -7.45 16.24 5.72
CA GLN A 39 -7.97 15.76 7.01
C GLN A 39 -8.54 14.34 6.86
N TRP A 40 -9.43 14.12 5.89
CA TRP A 40 -10.00 12.81 5.58
C TRP A 40 -8.92 11.76 5.32
N SER A 41 -7.91 12.09 4.50
CA SER A 41 -6.81 11.17 4.17
C SER A 41 -6.03 10.75 5.41
N MET A 42 -5.78 11.67 6.34
CA MET A 42 -5.10 11.38 7.61
C MET A 42 -5.97 10.54 8.56
N GLU A 43 -7.27 10.80 8.61
CA GLU A 43 -8.22 10.05 9.45
C GLU A 43 -8.37 8.61 8.98
N VAL A 44 -8.59 8.40 7.68
CA VAL A 44 -8.76 7.06 7.09
C VAL A 44 -7.51 6.20 7.27
N THR A 45 -6.32 6.80 7.18
CA THR A 45 -5.05 6.10 7.38
C THR A 45 -4.63 5.99 8.85
N GLY A 46 -5.38 6.62 9.79
CA GLY A 46 -5.12 6.54 11.22
C GLY A 46 -3.87 7.31 11.68
N ILE A 47 -3.54 8.42 10.99
CA ILE A 47 -2.38 9.25 11.32
C ILE A 47 -2.76 10.69 11.74
N ALA A 48 -4.05 10.99 11.89
CA ALA A 48 -4.51 12.34 12.23
C ALA A 48 -3.91 12.88 13.54
N ASP A 49 -3.69 12.02 14.54
CA ASP A 49 -3.08 12.40 15.83
C ASP A 49 -1.60 12.82 15.70
N TYR A 50 -0.97 12.50 14.57
CA TYR A 50 0.43 12.83 14.30
C TYR A 50 0.60 14.05 13.39
N ARG A 51 -0.47 14.77 13.05
CA ARG A 51 -0.48 15.84 12.03
C ARG A 51 0.64 16.87 12.15
N GLU A 52 0.99 17.26 13.38
CA GLU A 52 2.01 18.26 13.66
C GLU A 52 3.41 17.67 13.90
N ARG A 53 3.51 16.34 13.93
CA ARG A 53 4.79 15.66 14.14
C ARG A 53 5.61 15.65 12.86
N GLU A 54 6.92 15.72 13.01
CA GLU A 54 7.87 15.51 11.92
C GLU A 54 7.78 14.08 11.41
N VAL A 55 7.72 13.91 10.09
CA VAL A 55 7.61 12.60 9.45
C VAL A 55 8.77 11.68 9.83
N MET A 56 9.99 12.25 9.97
CA MET A 56 11.19 11.48 10.33
C MET A 56 11.17 10.99 11.79
N SER A 57 10.33 11.57 12.66
CA SER A 57 10.17 11.09 14.05
C SER A 57 9.23 9.88 14.19
N LEU A 58 8.57 9.49 13.09
CA LEU A 58 7.60 8.40 13.09
C LEU A 58 8.26 7.02 12.93
N SER A 59 7.57 5.96 13.39
CA SER A 59 7.96 4.58 13.09
C SER A 59 7.84 4.27 11.60
N GLY A 60 8.47 3.18 11.13
CA GLY A 60 8.39 2.76 9.72
C GLY A 60 6.95 2.58 9.24
N GLY A 61 6.13 1.87 10.03
CA GLY A 61 4.71 1.66 9.70
C GLY A 61 3.88 2.95 9.70
N GLN A 62 4.15 3.86 10.63
CA GLN A 62 3.50 5.18 10.64
C GLN A 62 3.89 6.00 9.40
N ARG A 63 5.17 6.02 9.03
CA ARG A 63 5.62 6.69 7.79
C ARG A 63 4.96 6.11 6.55
N GLN A 64 4.82 4.79 6.47
CA GLN A 64 4.12 4.15 5.34
C GLN A 64 2.67 4.63 5.22
N ARG A 65 1.95 4.75 6.35
CA ARG A 65 0.59 5.32 6.37
C ARG A 65 0.54 6.80 5.94
N VAL A 66 1.57 7.59 6.23
CA VAL A 66 1.70 8.98 5.75
C VAL A 66 1.81 9.03 4.22
N TRP A 67 2.62 8.14 3.61
CA TRP A 67 2.74 8.06 2.16
C TRP A 67 1.42 7.65 1.50
N ILE A 68 0.69 6.70 2.08
CA ILE A 68 -0.65 6.32 1.60
C ILE A 68 -1.62 7.50 1.73
N ALA A 69 -1.61 8.23 2.86
CA ALA A 69 -2.45 9.41 3.03
C ALA A 69 -2.16 10.49 1.99
N MET A 70 -0.88 10.74 1.67
CA MET A 70 -0.49 11.67 0.62
C MET A 70 -1.01 11.22 -0.76
N ALA A 71 -0.94 9.91 -1.07
CA ALA A 71 -1.49 9.37 -2.31
C ALA A 71 -3.03 9.49 -2.35
N LEU A 72 -3.72 9.20 -1.25
CA LEU A 72 -5.18 9.37 -1.14
C LEU A 72 -5.62 10.82 -1.30
N ALA A 73 -4.81 11.78 -0.82
CA ALA A 73 -5.08 13.20 -0.99
C ALA A 73 -5.11 13.63 -2.46
N GLN A 74 -4.56 12.85 -3.39
CA GLN A 74 -4.68 13.09 -4.83
C GLN A 74 -6.10 12.81 -5.37
N LYS A 75 -6.96 12.10 -4.60
CA LYS A 75 -8.30 11.70 -5.04
C LYS A 75 -8.30 10.94 -6.37
N THR A 76 -7.37 10.02 -6.56
CA THR A 76 -7.32 9.13 -7.72
C THR A 76 -8.20 7.89 -7.49
N GLU A 77 -8.78 7.35 -8.55
CA GLU A 77 -9.58 6.13 -8.50
C GLU A 77 -8.71 4.87 -8.38
N VAL A 78 -7.42 5.00 -8.68
CA VAL A 78 -6.45 3.91 -8.67
C VAL A 78 -5.26 4.29 -7.80
N LEU A 79 -4.87 3.39 -6.89
CA LEU A 79 -3.70 3.51 -6.03
C LEU A 79 -2.69 2.43 -6.38
N PHE A 80 -1.46 2.84 -6.72
CA PHE A 80 -0.34 1.93 -6.93
C PHE A 80 0.55 1.89 -5.69
N LEU A 81 0.83 0.69 -5.20
CA LEU A 81 1.69 0.46 -4.04
C LEU A 81 2.82 -0.51 -4.44
N ASP A 82 4.03 -0.01 -4.48
CA ASP A 82 5.22 -0.81 -4.77
C ASP A 82 5.83 -1.31 -3.46
N GLU A 83 5.76 -2.63 -3.24
CA GLU A 83 6.27 -3.33 -2.07
C GLU A 83 5.91 -2.68 -0.71
N PRO A 84 4.63 -2.37 -0.44
CA PRO A 84 4.25 -1.55 0.70
C PRO A 84 4.51 -2.22 2.06
N THR A 85 4.73 -3.53 2.08
CA THR A 85 4.97 -4.33 3.30
C THR A 85 6.45 -4.56 3.60
N THR A 86 7.35 -4.19 2.68
CA THR A 86 8.79 -4.42 2.82
C THR A 86 9.36 -3.60 4.00
N TYR A 87 10.26 -4.20 4.78
CA TYR A 87 10.87 -3.64 6.00
C TYR A 87 9.91 -3.37 7.17
N LEU A 88 8.68 -3.85 7.11
CA LEU A 88 7.76 -3.82 8.23
C LEU A 88 7.79 -5.16 8.98
N ASP A 89 7.62 -5.13 10.29
CA ASP A 89 7.34 -6.36 11.05
C ASP A 89 5.93 -6.88 10.75
N ILE A 90 5.67 -8.15 11.06
CA ILE A 90 4.45 -8.85 10.66
C ILE A 90 3.16 -8.14 11.12
N ARG A 91 3.19 -7.53 12.30
CA ARG A 91 2.02 -6.80 12.80
C ARG A 91 1.67 -5.62 11.90
N TYR A 92 2.68 -4.80 11.57
CA TYR A 92 2.47 -3.62 10.73
C TYR A 92 2.19 -3.98 9.27
N GLN A 93 2.70 -5.13 8.77
CA GLN A 93 2.31 -5.65 7.46
C GLN A 93 0.81 -5.95 7.42
N ILE A 94 0.30 -6.70 8.39
CA ILE A 94 -1.13 -7.04 8.47
C ILE A 94 -1.98 -5.77 8.63
N GLU A 95 -1.64 -4.87 9.57
CA GLU A 95 -2.37 -3.62 9.75
C GLU A 95 -2.43 -2.76 8.47
N LEU A 96 -1.37 -2.79 7.65
CA LEU A 96 -1.31 -2.09 6.38
C LEU A 96 -2.20 -2.74 5.32
N LEU A 97 -2.16 -4.06 5.20
CA LEU A 97 -2.99 -4.80 4.25
C LEU A 97 -4.48 -4.68 4.59
N GLU A 98 -4.83 -4.70 5.87
CA GLU A 98 -6.20 -4.41 6.32
C GLU A 98 -6.65 -2.99 5.98
N LEU A 99 -5.78 -2.00 6.14
CA LEU A 99 -6.05 -0.63 5.69
C LEU A 99 -6.30 -0.58 4.19
N VAL A 100 -5.45 -1.22 3.38
CA VAL A 100 -5.58 -1.28 1.92
C VAL A 100 -6.90 -1.94 1.52
N ARG A 101 -7.25 -3.06 2.14
CA ARG A 101 -8.54 -3.73 1.92
C ARG A 101 -9.72 -2.83 2.25
N LYS A 102 -9.66 -2.11 3.38
CA LYS A 102 -10.68 -1.13 3.76
C LYS A 102 -10.82 -0.01 2.72
N LEU A 103 -9.71 0.51 2.18
CA LEU A 103 -9.74 1.53 1.14
C LEU A 103 -10.48 1.05 -0.13
N ASN A 104 -10.27 -0.21 -0.50
CA ASN A 104 -10.99 -0.81 -1.62
C ASN A 104 -12.48 -0.99 -1.31
N LEU A 105 -12.83 -1.66 -0.20
CA LEU A 105 -14.22 -2.03 0.13
C LEU A 105 -15.10 -0.83 0.47
N ASP A 106 -14.61 0.09 1.31
CA ASP A 106 -15.41 1.19 1.85
C ASP A 106 -15.42 2.42 0.93
N TYR A 107 -14.34 2.61 0.15
CA TYR A 107 -14.17 3.82 -0.68
C TYR A 107 -14.10 3.53 -2.18
N GLY A 108 -14.16 2.27 -2.60
CA GLY A 108 -14.19 1.86 -4.01
C GLY A 108 -12.88 2.15 -4.76
N ILE A 109 -11.77 2.33 -4.05
CA ILE A 109 -10.46 2.61 -4.67
C ILE A 109 -9.90 1.31 -5.25
N THR A 110 -9.59 1.30 -6.54
CA THR A 110 -8.85 0.20 -7.14
C THR A 110 -7.40 0.23 -6.68
N ILE A 111 -6.89 -0.90 -6.17
CA ILE A 111 -5.53 -0.96 -5.63
C ILE A 111 -4.72 -1.98 -6.39
N ILE A 112 -3.56 -1.55 -6.87
CA ILE A 112 -2.58 -2.41 -7.52
C ILE A 112 -1.33 -2.44 -6.64
N MET A 113 -0.97 -3.63 -6.13
CA MET A 113 0.15 -3.82 -5.23
C MET A 113 1.18 -4.78 -5.80
N VAL A 114 2.46 -4.49 -5.59
CA VAL A 114 3.53 -5.48 -5.73
C VAL A 114 3.76 -6.10 -4.34
N LEU A 115 3.61 -7.43 -4.25
CA LEU A 115 3.79 -8.18 -3.01
C LEU A 115 4.81 -9.29 -3.21
N HIS A 116 5.65 -9.56 -2.20
CA HIS A 116 6.60 -10.66 -2.19
C HIS A 116 6.06 -11.89 -1.45
N ASP A 117 5.18 -11.70 -0.49
CA ASP A 117 4.55 -12.80 0.24
C ASP A 117 3.32 -13.31 -0.53
N MET A 118 3.41 -14.56 -0.98
CA MET A 118 2.33 -15.21 -1.74
C MET A 118 1.06 -15.39 -0.90
N ASN A 119 1.17 -15.59 0.40
CA ASN A 119 0.00 -15.73 1.27
C ASN A 119 -0.70 -14.39 1.45
N HIS A 120 0.03 -13.29 1.51
CA HIS A 120 -0.57 -11.97 1.46
C HIS A 120 -1.29 -11.72 0.14
N ALA A 121 -0.69 -12.08 -1.00
CA ALA A 121 -1.33 -11.96 -2.30
C ALA A 121 -2.61 -12.81 -2.40
N VAL A 122 -2.57 -14.05 -1.92
CA VAL A 122 -3.74 -14.95 -1.91
C VAL A 122 -4.88 -14.40 -1.06
N TYR A 123 -4.57 -13.84 0.12
CA TYR A 123 -5.60 -13.47 1.09
C TYR A 123 -6.18 -12.06 0.86
N TYR A 124 -5.37 -11.12 0.35
CA TYR A 124 -5.75 -9.70 0.25
C TYR A 124 -6.06 -9.23 -1.17
N SER A 125 -5.98 -10.10 -2.20
CA SER A 125 -6.24 -9.70 -3.58
C SER A 125 -7.49 -10.39 -4.15
N ASP A 126 -8.24 -9.65 -4.96
CA ASP A 126 -9.34 -10.19 -5.76
C ASP A 126 -8.79 -10.85 -7.03
N GLU A 127 -7.68 -10.33 -7.57
CA GLU A 127 -6.99 -10.83 -8.74
C GLU A 127 -5.48 -10.80 -8.53
N VAL A 128 -4.78 -11.83 -8.99
CA VAL A 128 -3.32 -11.94 -8.95
C VAL A 128 -2.76 -11.99 -10.36
N ILE A 129 -1.69 -11.24 -10.59
CA ILE A 129 -0.93 -11.23 -11.84
C ILE A 129 0.50 -11.69 -11.53
N GLY A 130 0.90 -12.83 -12.07
CA GLY A 130 2.27 -13.35 -11.95
C GLY A 130 3.13 -12.95 -13.13
N LEU A 131 4.24 -12.27 -12.84
CA LEU A 131 5.18 -11.77 -13.84
C LEU A 131 6.52 -12.50 -13.79
N LYS A 132 7.06 -12.85 -14.97
CA LYS A 132 8.42 -13.36 -15.11
C LYS A 132 9.05 -12.86 -16.40
N ASN A 133 10.25 -12.32 -16.31
CA ASN A 133 10.99 -11.80 -17.48
C ASN A 133 10.17 -10.79 -18.32
N GLY A 134 9.37 -9.93 -17.66
CA GLY A 134 8.53 -8.93 -18.30
C GLY A 134 7.28 -9.50 -19.01
N LYS A 135 6.93 -10.75 -18.80
CA LYS A 135 5.73 -11.38 -19.37
C LYS A 135 4.77 -11.80 -18.25
N VAL A 136 3.47 -11.64 -18.51
CA VAL A 136 2.42 -12.21 -17.67
C VAL A 136 2.38 -13.71 -17.92
N LEU A 137 2.58 -14.51 -16.88
CA LEU A 137 2.50 -15.97 -16.93
C LEU A 137 1.19 -16.50 -16.35
N LEU A 138 0.63 -15.79 -15.34
CA LEU A 138 -0.67 -16.12 -14.77
C LEU A 138 -1.44 -14.84 -14.48
N GLN A 139 -2.77 -14.92 -14.58
CA GLN A 139 -3.68 -13.86 -14.20
C GLN A 139 -5.04 -14.46 -13.86
N GLY A 140 -5.64 -14.05 -12.77
CA GLY A 140 -6.97 -14.46 -12.35
C GLY A 140 -7.16 -14.44 -10.84
N GLU A 141 -8.30 -14.96 -10.38
CA GLU A 141 -8.60 -15.10 -8.96
C GLU A 141 -7.56 -16.00 -8.27
N PRO A 142 -7.08 -15.61 -7.06
CA PRO A 142 -6.07 -16.40 -6.35
C PRO A 142 -6.46 -17.87 -6.18
N GLU A 143 -7.76 -18.13 -5.96
CA GLU A 143 -8.30 -19.48 -5.81
C GLU A 143 -8.12 -20.37 -7.05
N ASP A 144 -8.10 -19.77 -8.23
CA ASP A 144 -7.98 -20.51 -9.48
C ASP A 144 -6.54 -20.62 -9.94
N VAL A 145 -5.79 -19.51 -9.87
CA VAL A 145 -4.48 -19.41 -10.52
C VAL A 145 -3.31 -19.83 -9.64
N ILE A 146 -3.43 -19.79 -8.29
CA ILE A 146 -2.35 -20.19 -7.39
C ILE A 146 -2.38 -21.69 -7.18
N THR A 147 -1.48 -22.38 -7.86
CA THR A 147 -1.28 -23.84 -7.84
C THR A 147 0.21 -24.16 -7.69
N PRO A 148 0.59 -25.38 -7.27
CA PRO A 148 1.99 -25.78 -7.26
C PRO A 148 2.69 -25.63 -8.61
N ASP A 149 1.97 -25.87 -9.73
CA ASP A 149 2.51 -25.76 -11.08
C ASP A 149 2.73 -24.29 -11.48
N SER A 150 1.77 -23.40 -11.22
CA SER A 150 1.90 -21.98 -11.53
C SER A 150 2.99 -21.30 -10.68
N ILE A 151 3.13 -21.70 -9.41
CA ILE A 151 4.22 -21.21 -8.55
C ILE A 151 5.58 -21.65 -9.12
N GLU A 152 5.71 -22.91 -9.55
CA GLU A 152 6.95 -23.41 -10.15
C GLU A 152 7.27 -22.66 -11.46
N GLU A 153 6.28 -22.36 -12.27
CA GLU A 153 6.47 -21.62 -13.52
C GLU A 153 7.00 -20.21 -13.26
N VAL A 154 6.40 -19.48 -12.31
CA VAL A 154 6.79 -18.10 -11.98
C VAL A 154 8.12 -18.04 -11.23
N TYR A 155 8.24 -18.80 -10.13
CA TYR A 155 9.37 -18.68 -9.18
C TYR A 155 10.49 -19.69 -9.42
N GLY A 156 10.26 -20.75 -10.22
CA GLY A 156 11.22 -21.80 -10.46
C GLY A 156 11.36 -22.78 -9.29
N ILE A 157 10.43 -22.77 -8.35
CA ILE A 157 10.38 -23.67 -7.19
C ILE A 157 8.95 -24.18 -7.00
N ARG A 158 8.81 -25.50 -6.84
CA ARG A 158 7.52 -26.10 -6.56
C ARG A 158 7.22 -26.07 -5.08
N LEU A 159 6.15 -25.37 -4.70
CA LEU A 159 5.65 -25.30 -3.33
C LEU A 159 4.30 -25.98 -3.21
N GLY A 160 4.01 -26.55 -2.04
CA GLY A 160 2.69 -27.10 -1.73
C GLY A 160 1.66 -25.98 -1.57
N VAL A 161 0.43 -26.26 -1.97
CA VAL A 161 -0.73 -25.39 -1.73
C VAL A 161 -1.78 -26.20 -1.01
N GLU A 162 -2.15 -25.78 0.18
CA GLU A 162 -3.13 -26.46 1.03
C GLU A 162 -4.29 -25.53 1.38
N ARG A 163 -5.40 -26.11 1.88
CA ARG A 163 -6.53 -25.33 2.40
C ARG A 163 -6.57 -25.44 3.91
N VAL A 164 -6.52 -24.30 4.58
CA VAL A 164 -6.68 -24.18 6.02
C VAL A 164 -7.85 -23.25 6.31
N ASN A 165 -8.84 -23.72 7.03
CA ASN A 165 -10.07 -22.95 7.34
C ASN A 165 -10.78 -22.35 6.10
N GLY A 166 -10.73 -23.06 4.96
CA GLY A 166 -11.36 -22.62 3.71
C GLY A 166 -10.50 -21.71 2.82
N HIS A 167 -9.34 -21.22 3.29
CA HIS A 167 -8.42 -20.38 2.54
C HIS A 167 -7.22 -21.16 2.01
N LYS A 168 -6.77 -20.83 0.81
CA LYS A 168 -5.50 -21.35 0.28
C LYS A 168 -4.32 -20.81 1.06
N ILE A 169 -3.35 -21.67 1.34
CA ILE A 169 -2.07 -21.31 1.95
C ILE A 169 -0.95 -21.95 1.13
N VAL A 170 0.00 -21.15 0.75
CA VAL A 170 1.24 -21.59 0.10
C VAL A 170 2.23 -21.99 1.19
N MET A 171 2.67 -23.26 1.14
CA MET A 171 3.62 -23.81 2.10
C MET A 171 5.04 -23.48 1.68
N THR A 172 5.71 -22.60 2.42
CA THR A 172 7.09 -22.16 2.13
C THR A 172 8.16 -23.08 2.74
N VAL A 173 7.74 -24.08 3.56
CA VAL A 173 8.61 -25.12 4.12
C VAL A 173 8.31 -26.47 3.43
N ARG A 174 9.38 -27.27 3.26
CA ARG A 174 9.32 -28.63 2.69
C ARG A 174 9.21 -29.66 3.78
#